data_191dc4d3af6f1d2e3554625916f3b666
#
_entry.id   191dc4d3af6f1d2e3554625916f3b666
#
_cell.length_a   1.000
_cell.length_b   1.000
_cell.length_c   1.000
_cell.angle_alpha   90.00
_cell.angle_beta   90.00
_cell.angle_gamma   90.00
#
_symmetry.space_group_name_H-M   'P 1'
#
loop_
_entity.id
_entity.type
_entity.pdbx_description
1 polymer ?
#
loop_
_entity_poly.entity_id
_entity_poly.type
_entity_poly.pdbx_seq_one_letter_code
_entity_poly.pdbx_strand_id
1 'polypeptide(L)'
;MMLTGSEIICECLIEQGVDTVFGYPGGTILNVYDALYRYQDKINHVLTSHEQGASHAADGYARATGKVGVCMATSGPGATNLVTGIATAYIDSTPLVAITANVGVEILGRDSFQEIDITGVTMPITKHNFIVKDIKDLVPTIRKAFYIAKEGRPGPVLVDVTKNVTAEKMEFEPLQPKAIEPKTETYTVEDLDKAIEMIKESEKPFIFAGGGVISSGASQELKEFAEKIDAPVCETLMGKGAFDNTRPRYTGMLGMHGTKASNFGVSQCDLLITIGARFSDRVTGNTKTFASNAKIIHIDVDAAEINKNIQVDLGIIGDAKCILSELNNKLERQNHPQWLKQIRDLKDRYPLTYDESTLTGPYVIEQIDYLTDSNAIICTDVGQHQMWAAQYYHYRRPRQLITSGGAGTMGFGLGAAIGAKYGNPDFPVFNIAGDGCFRMNMNELATASRYNVPIIQVVINNKVLGMVRQWQTLFYGKRYSNTILDDKVDFCKVAEGLGCKAIRVSTKEEVAPAIKEALDTNGPVLIEVMIGKDDKVFPMVAPGGAISKAFDETDLKNK
;
A
#
# COMPACT_ATOMS: atom_id res chain seq x y z
N MET A 1 9.40 30.91 -21.84
CA MET A 1 10.86 30.90 -21.58
C MET A 1 11.50 29.89 -22.51
N MET A 2 12.67 30.21 -23.08
CA MET A 2 13.39 29.22 -23.91
C MET A 2 14.19 28.27 -23.01
N LEU A 3 13.79 27.01 -22.91
CA LEU A 3 14.36 26.00 -21.99
C LEU A 3 14.79 24.74 -22.75
N THR A 4 15.77 24.02 -22.22
CA THR A 4 16.10 22.66 -22.68
C THR A 4 15.00 21.67 -22.27
N GLY A 5 14.89 20.53 -22.96
CA GLY A 5 13.91 19.51 -22.58
C GLY A 5 14.10 19.01 -21.15
N SER A 6 15.34 18.93 -20.66
CA SER A 6 15.63 18.58 -19.26
C SER A 6 15.14 19.63 -18.26
N GLU A 7 15.27 20.92 -18.55
CA GLU A 7 14.72 22.00 -17.74
C GLU A 7 13.18 21.99 -17.79
N ILE A 8 12.60 21.72 -18.96
CA ILE A 8 11.15 21.55 -19.14
C ILE A 8 10.61 20.39 -18.28
N ILE A 9 11.33 19.29 -18.17
CA ILE A 9 10.94 18.19 -17.26
C ILE A 9 10.85 18.72 -15.82
N CYS A 10 11.86 19.46 -15.34
CA CYS A 10 11.84 20.03 -13.99
C CYS A 10 10.68 21.02 -13.79
N GLU A 11 10.45 21.93 -14.74
CA GLU A 11 9.35 22.91 -14.67
C GLU A 11 7.97 22.21 -14.70
N CYS A 12 7.79 21.17 -15.52
CA CYS A 12 6.57 20.37 -15.51
C CYS A 12 6.34 19.66 -14.16
N LEU A 13 7.39 19.15 -13.53
CA LEU A 13 7.28 18.54 -12.21
C LEU A 13 6.86 19.57 -11.15
N ILE A 14 7.47 20.75 -11.15
CA ILE A 14 7.09 21.86 -10.26
C ILE A 14 5.63 22.27 -10.51
N GLU A 15 5.24 22.41 -11.77
CA GLU A 15 3.85 22.70 -12.17
C GLU A 15 2.86 21.68 -11.57
N GLN A 16 3.24 20.39 -11.54
CA GLN A 16 2.41 19.32 -10.97
C GLN A 16 2.49 19.21 -9.44
N GLY A 17 3.21 20.11 -8.78
CA GLY A 17 3.37 20.14 -7.33
C GLY A 17 4.30 19.07 -6.77
N VAL A 18 5.24 18.58 -7.59
CA VAL A 18 6.28 17.63 -7.17
C VAL A 18 7.40 18.40 -6.48
N ASP A 19 7.64 18.05 -5.23
CA ASP A 19 8.71 18.59 -4.38
C ASP A 19 9.86 17.59 -4.17
N THR A 20 9.60 16.30 -4.41
CA THR A 20 10.56 15.23 -4.15
C THR A 20 10.52 14.19 -5.27
N VAL A 21 11.68 13.80 -5.77
CA VAL A 21 11.87 12.72 -6.75
C VAL A 21 12.90 11.72 -6.24
N PHE A 22 12.70 10.44 -6.57
CA PHE A 22 13.59 9.36 -6.17
C PHE A 22 14.25 8.76 -7.42
N GLY A 23 15.53 8.47 -7.40
CA GLY A 23 16.15 7.94 -8.60
C GLY A 23 17.62 7.63 -8.50
N TYR A 24 18.15 7.14 -9.63
CA TYR A 24 19.57 6.83 -9.78
C TYR A 24 20.09 7.33 -11.14
N PRO A 25 21.20 8.08 -11.19
CA PRO A 25 21.74 8.63 -12.42
C PRO A 25 22.37 7.55 -13.32
N GLY A 26 22.43 7.86 -14.62
CA GLY A 26 23.12 7.04 -15.62
C GLY A 26 23.27 7.80 -16.94
N GLY A 27 23.93 7.21 -17.91
CA GLY A 27 24.42 7.89 -19.12
C GLY A 27 23.37 8.63 -19.95
N THR A 28 22.18 8.06 -20.13
CA THR A 28 21.14 8.66 -20.97
C THR A 28 20.35 9.76 -20.25
N ILE A 29 20.26 9.72 -18.92
CA ILE A 29 19.49 10.68 -18.12
C ILE A 29 20.34 11.85 -17.59
N LEU A 30 21.63 11.92 -17.89
CA LEU A 30 22.54 12.94 -17.32
C LEU A 30 22.08 14.37 -17.58
N ASN A 31 21.45 14.68 -18.72
CA ASN A 31 20.93 16.03 -18.99
C ASN A 31 19.85 16.42 -17.98
N VAL A 32 19.00 15.47 -17.57
CA VAL A 32 17.97 15.71 -16.54
C VAL A 32 18.60 15.93 -15.17
N TYR A 33 19.64 15.15 -14.84
CA TYR A 33 20.37 15.34 -13.57
C TYR A 33 21.15 16.65 -13.52
N ASP A 34 21.71 17.12 -14.65
CA ASP A 34 22.29 18.46 -14.74
C ASP A 34 21.26 19.57 -14.52
N ALA A 35 20.03 19.39 -15.05
CA ALA A 35 18.94 20.31 -14.78
C ALA A 35 18.53 20.26 -13.29
N LEU A 36 18.34 19.05 -12.71
CA LEU A 36 18.00 18.89 -11.28
C LEU A 36 19.00 19.58 -10.35
N TYR A 37 20.29 19.59 -10.70
CA TYR A 37 21.30 20.35 -9.93
C TYR A 37 20.99 21.85 -9.88
N ARG A 38 20.44 22.41 -10.94
CA ARG A 38 20.03 23.83 -11.01
C ARG A 38 18.70 24.12 -10.33
N TYR A 39 17.88 23.08 -10.11
CA TYR A 39 16.56 23.17 -9.51
C TYR A 39 16.50 22.60 -8.07
N GLN A 40 17.64 22.38 -7.44
CA GLN A 40 17.73 21.75 -6.10
C GLN A 40 17.08 22.57 -4.97
N ASP A 41 16.79 23.84 -5.20
CA ASP A 41 16.02 24.71 -4.29
C ASP A 41 14.50 24.48 -4.37
N LYS A 42 14.02 23.80 -5.42
CA LYS A 42 12.60 23.55 -5.68
C LYS A 42 12.23 22.09 -5.71
N ILE A 43 13.15 21.22 -6.16
CA ILE A 43 12.96 19.77 -6.25
C ILE A 43 14.05 19.08 -5.46
N ASN A 44 13.65 18.34 -4.43
CA ASN A 44 14.55 17.49 -3.68
C ASN A 44 14.74 16.15 -4.41
N HIS A 45 15.95 15.85 -4.86
CA HIS A 45 16.28 14.56 -5.46
C HIS A 45 16.92 13.64 -4.42
N VAL A 46 16.30 12.49 -4.17
CA VAL A 46 16.80 11.45 -3.28
C VAL A 46 17.50 10.38 -4.10
N LEU A 47 18.83 10.31 -3.98
CA LEU A 47 19.65 9.28 -4.62
C LEU A 47 19.51 7.98 -3.82
N THR A 48 18.81 7.01 -4.37
CA THR A 48 18.66 5.67 -3.78
C THR A 48 19.86 4.77 -4.08
N SER A 49 19.96 3.63 -3.43
CA SER A 49 21.03 2.66 -3.69
C SER A 49 20.71 1.74 -4.87
N HIS A 50 19.44 1.68 -5.27
CA HIS A 50 18.93 0.87 -6.37
C HIS A 50 17.64 1.48 -6.93
N GLU A 51 17.39 1.36 -8.24
CA GLU A 51 16.18 1.94 -8.86
C GLU A 51 14.89 1.28 -8.35
N GLN A 52 14.92 0.00 -7.98
CA GLN A 52 13.79 -0.64 -7.31
C GLN A 52 13.46 0.08 -6.00
N GLY A 53 14.47 0.44 -5.20
CA GLY A 53 14.31 1.26 -4.01
C GLY A 53 13.69 2.63 -4.31
N ALA A 54 14.08 3.25 -5.43
CA ALA A 54 13.51 4.52 -5.89
C ALA A 54 12.01 4.40 -6.21
N SER A 55 11.61 3.35 -6.93
CA SER A 55 10.21 3.10 -7.26
C SER A 55 9.36 2.80 -6.02
N HIS A 56 9.89 2.05 -5.05
CA HIS A 56 9.22 1.81 -3.78
C HIS A 56 9.14 3.07 -2.91
N ALA A 57 10.15 3.93 -2.93
CA ALA A 57 10.11 5.20 -2.22
C ALA A 57 9.07 6.16 -2.83
N ALA A 58 8.99 6.25 -4.15
CA ALA A 58 7.95 7.01 -4.84
C ALA A 58 6.54 6.47 -4.53
N ASP A 59 6.37 5.14 -4.49
CA ASP A 59 5.12 4.48 -4.10
C ASP A 59 4.75 4.80 -2.64
N GLY A 60 5.69 4.64 -1.70
CA GLY A 60 5.48 4.97 -0.30
C GLY A 60 5.13 6.44 -0.06
N TYR A 61 5.80 7.36 -0.76
CA TYR A 61 5.46 8.79 -0.76
C TYR A 61 4.03 9.04 -1.24
N ALA A 62 3.64 8.42 -2.35
CA ALA A 62 2.30 8.57 -2.90
C ALA A 62 1.20 8.05 -1.95
N ARG A 63 1.39 6.87 -1.37
CA ARG A 63 0.43 6.29 -0.41
C ARG A 63 0.30 7.14 0.85
N ALA A 64 1.42 7.63 1.38
CA ALA A 64 1.45 8.42 2.60
C ALA A 64 0.83 9.80 2.44
N THR A 65 0.99 10.44 1.26
CA THR A 65 0.57 11.81 1.01
C THR A 65 -0.73 11.95 0.20
N GLY A 66 -1.04 10.97 -0.66
CA GLY A 66 -2.07 11.09 -1.69
C GLY A 66 -1.64 11.86 -2.94
N LYS A 67 -0.40 12.37 -2.98
CA LYS A 67 0.20 13.00 -4.16
C LYS A 67 0.69 11.93 -5.16
N VAL A 68 1.05 12.34 -6.35
CA VAL A 68 1.73 11.46 -7.32
C VAL A 68 3.18 11.26 -6.90
N GLY A 69 3.61 10.01 -6.75
CA GLY A 69 5.01 9.68 -6.53
C GLY A 69 5.80 9.74 -7.84
N VAL A 70 7.05 10.21 -7.79
CA VAL A 70 7.89 10.31 -8.98
C VAL A 70 9.20 9.58 -8.78
N CYS A 71 9.54 8.67 -9.70
CA CYS A 71 10.85 8.04 -9.76
C CYS A 71 11.50 8.24 -11.14
N MET A 72 12.83 8.25 -11.16
CA MET A 72 13.62 8.48 -12.36
C MET A 72 14.73 7.44 -12.50
N ALA A 73 14.96 6.97 -13.73
CA ALA A 73 16.05 6.05 -14.04
C ALA A 73 16.63 6.26 -15.44
N THR A 74 17.87 5.85 -15.62
CA THR A 74 18.50 5.77 -16.92
C THR A 74 17.91 4.62 -17.76
N SER A 75 18.28 4.54 -19.03
CA SER A 75 17.89 3.45 -19.94
C SER A 75 18.44 2.08 -19.51
N GLY A 76 18.02 1.04 -20.18
CA GLY A 76 18.51 -0.33 -20.00
C GLY A 76 18.24 -0.86 -18.60
N PRO A 77 19.27 -1.32 -17.87
CA PRO A 77 19.09 -1.91 -16.56
C PRO A 77 18.48 -0.95 -15.52
N GLY A 78 18.72 0.36 -15.64
CA GLY A 78 18.09 1.34 -14.74
C GLY A 78 16.57 1.35 -14.91
N ALA A 79 16.10 1.41 -16.14
CA ALA A 79 14.65 1.36 -16.43
C ALA A 79 14.04 0.00 -16.03
N THR A 80 14.70 -1.12 -16.34
CA THR A 80 14.17 -2.45 -15.98
C THR A 80 14.14 -2.71 -14.49
N ASN A 81 15.02 -2.10 -13.71
CA ASN A 81 15.00 -2.18 -12.24
C ASN A 81 13.77 -1.50 -11.61
N LEU A 82 13.07 -0.60 -12.32
CA LEU A 82 11.81 0.00 -11.85
C LEU A 82 10.60 -0.95 -11.97
N VAL A 83 10.68 -2.01 -12.79
CA VAL A 83 9.53 -2.83 -13.20
C VAL A 83 8.77 -3.41 -12.01
N THR A 84 9.45 -3.98 -11.03
CA THR A 84 8.79 -4.53 -9.82
C THR A 84 8.01 -3.45 -9.06
N GLY A 85 8.58 -2.25 -8.88
CA GLY A 85 7.88 -1.18 -8.18
C GLY A 85 6.70 -0.63 -8.96
N ILE A 86 6.82 -0.50 -10.28
CA ILE A 86 5.72 -0.08 -11.16
C ILE A 86 4.58 -1.11 -11.09
N ALA A 87 4.88 -2.42 -11.15
CA ALA A 87 3.88 -3.48 -11.02
C ALA A 87 3.18 -3.47 -9.65
N THR A 88 3.93 -3.19 -8.58
CA THR A 88 3.40 -3.03 -7.21
C THR A 88 2.43 -1.86 -7.14
N ALA A 89 2.80 -0.70 -7.68
CA ALA A 89 1.94 0.48 -7.74
C ALA A 89 0.67 0.23 -8.59
N TYR A 90 0.80 -0.51 -9.70
CA TYR A 90 -0.32 -0.81 -10.59
C TYR A 90 -1.40 -1.63 -9.91
N ILE A 91 -1.03 -2.76 -9.30
CA ILE A 91 -2.01 -3.68 -8.71
C ILE A 91 -2.68 -3.08 -7.47
N ASP A 92 -2.00 -2.20 -6.74
CA ASP A 92 -2.51 -1.52 -5.55
C ASP A 92 -3.10 -0.13 -5.85
N SER A 93 -3.19 0.26 -7.12
CA SER A 93 -3.82 1.52 -7.54
C SER A 93 -3.14 2.77 -6.94
N THR A 94 -1.81 2.79 -6.95
CA THR A 94 -1.01 3.92 -6.46
C THR A 94 -0.66 4.86 -7.60
N PRO A 95 -0.95 6.17 -7.51
CA PRO A 95 -0.58 7.13 -8.54
C PRO A 95 0.93 7.35 -8.54
N LEU A 96 1.59 6.97 -9.64
CA LEU A 96 3.04 7.07 -9.79
C LEU A 96 3.39 7.49 -11.23
N VAL A 97 4.36 8.37 -11.39
CA VAL A 97 4.96 8.70 -12.68
C VAL A 97 6.43 8.27 -12.67
N ALA A 98 6.76 7.30 -13.51
CA ALA A 98 8.13 6.85 -13.73
C ALA A 98 8.69 7.55 -14.98
N ILE A 99 9.78 8.28 -14.84
CA ILE A 99 10.47 8.96 -15.94
C ILE A 99 11.75 8.20 -16.22
N THR A 100 11.83 7.61 -17.42
CA THR A 100 13.04 6.95 -17.91
C THR A 100 13.64 7.74 -19.07
N ALA A 101 14.94 7.66 -19.22
CA ALA A 101 15.59 8.17 -20.41
C ALA A 101 15.95 7.03 -21.35
N ASN A 102 15.93 7.30 -22.65
CA ASN A 102 16.32 6.35 -23.68
C ASN A 102 17.48 6.89 -24.53
N VAL A 103 18.02 6.05 -25.37
CA VAL A 103 19.03 6.44 -26.36
C VAL A 103 18.47 7.50 -27.32
N GLY A 104 19.32 8.19 -28.06
CA GLY A 104 18.87 9.17 -29.06
C GLY A 104 18.07 8.49 -30.19
N VAL A 105 17.12 9.22 -30.76
CA VAL A 105 16.22 8.72 -31.84
C VAL A 105 17.01 8.12 -33.01
N GLU A 106 18.19 8.64 -33.33
CA GLU A 106 19.02 8.19 -34.47
C GLU A 106 19.51 6.75 -34.34
N ILE A 107 19.66 6.25 -33.11
CA ILE A 107 20.15 4.90 -32.80
C ILE A 107 19.10 4.01 -32.14
N LEU A 108 17.88 4.51 -31.96
CA LEU A 108 16.77 3.76 -31.39
C LEU A 108 16.36 2.60 -32.32
N GLY A 109 16.18 1.40 -31.76
CA GLY A 109 15.85 0.17 -32.52
C GLY A 109 17.05 -0.49 -33.17
N ARG A 110 18.30 -0.18 -32.74
CA ARG A 110 19.54 -0.73 -33.28
C ARG A 110 20.34 -1.57 -32.30
N ASP A 111 19.71 -2.03 -31.19
CA ASP A 111 20.37 -2.76 -30.11
C ASP A 111 21.57 -1.98 -29.53
N SER A 112 21.39 -0.67 -29.40
CA SER A 112 22.40 0.25 -28.89
C SER A 112 22.73 -0.02 -27.42
N PHE A 113 23.90 0.43 -26.94
CA PHE A 113 24.30 0.25 -25.54
C PHE A 113 23.21 0.78 -24.57
N GLN A 114 22.76 -0.08 -23.67
CA GLN A 114 21.68 0.19 -22.69
C GLN A 114 20.33 0.55 -23.33
N GLU A 115 20.06 0.12 -24.54
CA GLU A 115 18.75 0.25 -25.15
C GLU A 115 17.84 -0.90 -24.72
N ILE A 116 16.66 -0.60 -24.23
CA ILE A 116 15.58 -1.55 -23.91
C ILE A 116 14.25 -0.90 -24.27
N ASP A 117 13.35 -1.66 -24.88
CA ASP A 117 11.96 -1.24 -25.05
C ASP A 117 11.20 -1.29 -23.71
N ILE A 118 11.45 -0.30 -22.87
CA ILE A 118 10.81 -0.24 -21.55
C ILE A 118 9.30 0.02 -21.66
N THR A 119 8.83 0.64 -22.74
CA THR A 119 7.39 0.84 -22.97
C THR A 119 6.70 -0.49 -23.23
N GLY A 120 7.29 -1.37 -24.05
CA GLY A 120 6.80 -2.72 -24.24
C GLY A 120 6.81 -3.56 -22.97
N VAL A 121 7.89 -3.48 -22.18
CA VAL A 121 8.03 -4.20 -20.91
C VAL A 121 6.98 -3.76 -19.87
N THR A 122 6.66 -2.47 -19.81
CA THR A 122 5.75 -1.91 -18.79
C THR A 122 4.29 -1.81 -19.23
N MET A 123 3.98 -2.11 -20.48
CA MET A 123 2.61 -2.04 -21.02
C MET A 123 1.55 -2.73 -20.14
N PRO A 124 1.76 -3.98 -19.66
CA PRO A 124 0.75 -4.70 -18.86
C PRO A 124 0.68 -4.25 -17.41
N ILE A 125 1.60 -3.42 -16.94
CA ILE A 125 1.74 -3.02 -15.53
C ILE A 125 1.63 -1.50 -15.32
N THR A 126 1.14 -0.76 -16.32
CA THR A 126 0.90 0.68 -16.26
C THR A 126 -0.52 1.01 -16.74
N LYS A 127 -1.08 2.11 -16.26
CA LYS A 127 -2.32 2.67 -16.84
C LYS A 127 -2.08 3.17 -18.25
N HIS A 128 -0.91 3.74 -18.48
CA HIS A 128 -0.44 4.20 -19.78
C HIS A 128 1.08 4.31 -19.76
N ASN A 129 1.71 4.21 -20.93
CA ASN A 129 3.11 4.53 -21.12
C ASN A 129 3.30 5.37 -22.38
N PHE A 130 4.36 6.15 -22.40
CA PHE A 130 4.70 7.03 -23.51
C PHE A 130 6.19 6.89 -23.84
N ILE A 131 6.53 7.05 -25.12
CA ILE A 131 7.88 7.35 -25.56
C ILE A 131 7.89 8.72 -26.24
N VAL A 132 8.69 9.65 -25.75
CA VAL A 132 8.81 11.02 -26.28
C VAL A 132 10.04 11.10 -27.16
N LYS A 133 9.84 11.33 -28.45
CA LYS A 133 10.87 11.38 -29.51
C LYS A 133 11.06 12.77 -30.11
N ASP A 134 10.08 13.68 -29.93
CA ASP A 134 10.12 15.10 -30.35
C ASP A 134 9.88 15.98 -29.12
N ILE A 135 10.65 17.05 -29.01
CA ILE A 135 10.54 17.99 -27.89
C ILE A 135 9.13 18.64 -27.79
N LYS A 136 8.44 18.78 -28.92
CA LYS A 136 7.07 19.34 -28.97
C LYS A 136 6.06 18.50 -28.21
N ASP A 137 6.31 17.18 -28.10
CA ASP A 137 5.44 16.26 -27.39
C ASP A 137 5.75 16.18 -25.89
N LEU A 138 6.89 16.73 -25.42
CA LEU A 138 7.36 16.57 -24.05
C LEU A 138 6.38 17.15 -23.03
N VAL A 139 6.03 18.41 -23.16
CA VAL A 139 5.14 19.13 -22.22
C VAL A 139 3.75 18.49 -22.16
N PRO A 140 3.04 18.29 -23.30
CA PRO A 140 1.71 17.68 -23.27
C PRO A 140 1.75 16.26 -22.74
N THR A 141 2.82 15.50 -22.99
CA THR A 141 2.96 14.11 -22.48
C THR A 141 3.12 14.09 -20.97
N ILE A 142 3.99 14.91 -20.38
CA ILE A 142 4.16 14.93 -18.92
C ILE A 142 2.86 15.34 -18.22
N ARG A 143 2.21 16.42 -18.69
CA ARG A 143 0.91 16.85 -18.15
C ARG A 143 -0.14 15.75 -18.21
N LYS A 144 -0.23 15.06 -19.35
CA LYS A 144 -1.14 13.94 -19.57
C LYS A 144 -0.81 12.75 -18.66
N ALA A 145 0.47 12.44 -18.45
CA ALA A 145 0.91 11.36 -17.56
C ALA A 145 0.43 11.58 -16.11
N PHE A 146 0.59 12.79 -15.58
CA PHE A 146 0.10 13.12 -14.24
C PHE A 146 -1.42 13.11 -14.13
N TYR A 147 -2.13 13.54 -15.17
CA TYR A 147 -3.58 13.47 -15.23
C TYR A 147 -4.04 12.00 -15.20
N ILE A 148 -3.52 11.15 -16.10
CA ILE A 148 -3.87 9.72 -16.18
C ILE A 148 -3.54 8.98 -14.87
N ALA A 149 -2.41 9.29 -14.24
CA ALA A 149 -2.02 8.64 -12.99
C ALA A 149 -3.06 8.82 -11.88
N LYS A 150 -3.78 9.94 -11.85
CA LYS A 150 -4.78 10.29 -10.82
C LYS A 150 -6.22 10.00 -11.23
N GLU A 151 -6.55 10.09 -12.53
CA GLU A 151 -7.92 9.99 -13.01
C GLU A 151 -8.54 8.61 -12.72
N GLY A 152 -9.79 8.60 -12.27
CA GLY A 152 -10.55 7.38 -11.97
C GLY A 152 -9.85 6.50 -10.94
N ARG A 153 -9.62 5.21 -11.25
CA ARG A 153 -8.76 4.35 -10.45
C ARG A 153 -7.30 4.78 -10.63
N PRO A 154 -6.60 5.24 -9.60
CA PRO A 154 -5.21 5.67 -9.72
C PRO A 154 -4.27 4.55 -10.17
N GLY A 155 -3.11 4.91 -10.70
CA GLY A 155 -2.11 3.93 -11.09
C GLY A 155 -0.87 4.54 -11.75
N PRO A 156 0.17 3.74 -12.02
CA PRO A 156 1.41 4.21 -12.58
C PRO A 156 1.32 4.54 -14.06
N VAL A 157 2.08 5.55 -14.47
CA VAL A 157 2.33 5.93 -15.86
C VAL A 157 3.84 6.03 -16.08
N LEU A 158 4.32 5.48 -17.21
CA LEU A 158 5.73 5.59 -17.59
C LEU A 158 5.86 6.62 -18.71
N VAL A 159 6.88 7.48 -18.59
CA VAL A 159 7.28 8.43 -19.63
C VAL A 159 8.75 8.18 -19.97
N ASP A 160 9.01 7.57 -21.10
CA ASP A 160 10.35 7.31 -21.62
C ASP A 160 10.75 8.44 -22.56
N VAL A 161 11.89 9.11 -22.29
CA VAL A 161 12.31 10.31 -23.02
C VAL A 161 13.63 10.05 -23.72
N THR A 162 13.67 10.21 -25.05
CA THR A 162 14.92 10.02 -25.81
C THR A 162 15.92 11.14 -25.53
N LYS A 163 17.22 10.81 -25.56
CA LYS A 163 18.33 11.71 -25.17
C LYS A 163 18.37 13.02 -25.95
N ASN A 164 18.05 12.99 -27.25
CA ASN A 164 17.99 14.22 -28.08
C ASN A 164 16.95 15.21 -27.53
N VAL A 165 15.77 14.73 -27.14
CA VAL A 165 14.69 15.57 -26.58
C VAL A 165 15.15 16.29 -25.31
N THR A 166 15.93 15.63 -24.45
CA THR A 166 16.43 16.25 -23.22
C THR A 166 17.42 17.40 -23.46
N ALA A 167 18.09 17.43 -24.62
CA ALA A 167 19.08 18.44 -25.00
C ALA A 167 18.51 19.57 -25.88
N GLU A 168 17.46 19.29 -26.65
CA GLU A 168 16.82 20.27 -27.52
C GLU A 168 16.18 21.40 -26.71
N LYS A 169 15.93 22.55 -27.36
CA LYS A 169 15.34 23.73 -26.72
C LYS A 169 13.96 24.04 -27.31
N MET A 170 13.03 24.42 -26.44
CA MET A 170 11.69 24.84 -26.82
C MET A 170 11.20 25.95 -25.88
N GLU A 171 10.27 26.75 -26.37
CA GLU A 171 9.56 27.71 -25.52
C GLU A 171 8.61 26.99 -24.56
N PHE A 172 8.71 27.31 -23.28
CA PHE A 172 7.88 26.75 -22.22
C PHE A 172 7.01 27.82 -21.57
N GLU A 173 5.74 27.50 -21.41
CA GLU A 173 4.76 28.29 -20.68
C GLU A 173 4.15 27.45 -19.56
N PRO A 174 4.28 27.89 -18.28
CA PRO A 174 3.63 27.21 -17.16
C PRO A 174 2.11 27.29 -17.27
N LEU A 175 1.43 26.21 -16.91
CA LEU A 175 -0.04 26.16 -16.81
C LEU A 175 -0.44 25.62 -15.43
N GLN A 176 -1.63 25.99 -14.96
CA GLN A 176 -2.21 25.32 -13.80
C GLN A 176 -2.61 23.88 -14.18
N PRO A 177 -2.26 22.88 -13.37
CA PRO A 177 -2.67 21.51 -13.62
C PRO A 177 -4.20 21.39 -13.73
N LYS A 178 -4.67 20.59 -14.68
CA LYS A 178 -6.09 20.29 -14.79
C LYS A 178 -6.56 19.57 -13.53
N ALA A 179 -7.61 20.07 -12.91
CA ALA A 179 -8.25 19.41 -11.78
C ALA A 179 -8.77 18.01 -12.19
N ILE A 180 -8.72 17.08 -11.26
CA ILE A 180 -9.37 15.77 -11.43
C ILE A 180 -10.78 15.90 -10.88
N GLU A 181 -11.75 15.81 -11.76
CA GLU A 181 -13.16 15.81 -11.37
C GLU A 181 -13.56 14.44 -10.83
N PRO A 182 -14.27 14.38 -9.69
CA PRO A 182 -14.83 13.13 -9.20
C PRO A 182 -15.77 12.49 -10.23
N LYS A 183 -15.74 11.17 -10.34
CA LYS A 183 -16.67 10.42 -11.21
C LYS A 183 -18.06 10.40 -10.61
N THR A 184 -18.92 11.28 -11.08
CA THR A 184 -20.32 11.42 -10.65
C THR A 184 -21.33 11.15 -11.78
N GLU A 185 -20.88 11.15 -13.03
CA GLU A 185 -21.73 10.94 -14.22
C GLU A 185 -22.11 9.47 -14.46
N THR A 186 -21.57 8.55 -13.68
CA THR A 186 -21.63 7.11 -13.92
C THR A 186 -22.68 6.40 -13.07
N TYR A 187 -23.33 7.09 -12.13
CA TYR A 187 -24.44 6.57 -11.34
C TYR A 187 -25.67 7.47 -11.45
N THR A 188 -26.84 6.90 -11.25
CA THR A 188 -28.14 7.57 -11.39
C THR A 188 -28.82 7.76 -10.04
N VAL A 189 -29.87 8.58 -10.01
CA VAL A 189 -30.73 8.72 -8.83
C VAL A 189 -31.43 7.39 -8.52
N GLU A 190 -31.82 6.63 -9.56
CA GLU A 190 -32.43 5.31 -9.39
C GLU A 190 -31.48 4.30 -8.72
N ASP A 191 -30.16 4.36 -9.01
CA ASP A 191 -29.19 3.49 -8.34
C ASP A 191 -29.09 3.81 -6.85
N LEU A 192 -29.08 5.10 -6.50
CA LEU A 192 -29.09 5.53 -5.09
C LEU A 192 -30.38 5.16 -4.38
N ASP A 193 -31.54 5.34 -5.03
CA ASP A 193 -32.84 5.02 -4.44
C ASP A 193 -32.97 3.50 -4.21
N LYS A 194 -32.49 2.64 -5.14
CA LYS A 194 -32.41 1.19 -4.94
C LYS A 194 -31.49 0.82 -3.78
N ALA A 195 -30.33 1.47 -3.66
CA ALA A 195 -29.44 1.24 -2.53
C ALA A 195 -30.13 1.57 -1.20
N ILE A 196 -30.85 2.70 -1.15
CA ILE A 196 -31.60 3.14 0.04
C ILE A 196 -32.71 2.14 0.39
N GLU A 197 -33.44 1.61 -0.60
CA GLU A 197 -34.45 0.57 -0.36
C GLU A 197 -33.82 -0.70 0.22
N MET A 198 -32.73 -1.21 -0.39
CA MET A 198 -32.03 -2.40 0.10
C MET A 198 -31.50 -2.20 1.53
N ILE A 199 -31.00 -0.99 1.85
CA ILE A 199 -30.51 -0.66 3.18
C ILE A 199 -31.68 -0.61 4.19
N LYS A 200 -32.83 -0.04 3.83
CA LYS A 200 -34.02 0.02 4.69
C LYS A 200 -34.64 -1.34 4.99
N GLU A 201 -34.55 -2.28 4.05
CA GLU A 201 -35.05 -3.65 4.21
C GLU A 201 -34.15 -4.54 5.06
N SER A 202 -32.87 -4.18 5.21
CA SER A 202 -31.87 -4.99 5.90
C SER A 202 -32.04 -4.95 7.42
N GLU A 203 -31.97 -6.11 8.06
CA GLU A 203 -31.91 -6.28 9.52
C GLU A 203 -30.49 -6.46 10.04
N LYS A 204 -29.56 -6.88 9.15
CA LYS A 204 -28.18 -7.22 9.49
C LYS A 204 -27.19 -6.61 8.47
N PRO A 205 -27.20 -5.28 8.28
CA PRO A 205 -26.28 -4.65 7.35
C PRO A 205 -24.84 -4.79 7.83
N PHE A 206 -23.91 -4.98 6.89
CA PHE A 206 -22.48 -5.01 7.16
C PHE A 206 -21.71 -4.19 6.12
N ILE A 207 -20.75 -3.38 6.54
CA ILE A 207 -19.93 -2.56 5.64
C ILE A 207 -18.56 -3.20 5.48
N PHE A 208 -18.11 -3.32 4.21
CA PHE A 208 -16.79 -3.77 3.84
C PHE A 208 -16.05 -2.66 3.10
N ALA A 209 -15.07 -2.02 3.78
CA ALA A 209 -14.33 -0.88 3.28
C ALA A 209 -12.97 -1.29 2.70
N GLY A 210 -12.67 -0.84 1.49
CA GLY A 210 -11.41 -1.07 0.81
C GLY A 210 -10.56 0.19 0.63
N GLY A 211 -9.45 0.04 -0.09
CA GLY A 211 -8.51 1.12 -0.41
C GLY A 211 -9.13 2.29 -1.19
N GLY A 212 -10.23 2.05 -1.92
CA GLY A 212 -10.95 3.09 -2.64
C GLY A 212 -11.55 4.16 -1.72
N VAL A 213 -11.92 3.83 -0.49
CA VAL A 213 -12.36 4.80 0.52
C VAL A 213 -11.23 5.77 0.87
N ILE A 214 -10.01 5.25 1.02
CA ILE A 214 -8.82 6.08 1.31
C ILE A 214 -8.46 6.94 0.10
N SER A 215 -8.50 6.37 -1.10
CA SER A 215 -8.13 7.07 -2.34
C SER A 215 -9.08 8.22 -2.66
N SER A 216 -10.37 8.06 -2.43
CA SER A 216 -11.38 9.11 -2.62
C SER A 216 -11.45 10.12 -1.47
N GLY A 217 -10.76 9.85 -0.34
CA GLY A 217 -10.84 10.68 0.87
C GLY A 217 -12.21 10.61 1.57
N ALA A 218 -12.89 9.46 1.49
CA ALA A 218 -14.26 9.24 1.96
C ALA A 218 -14.37 8.72 3.41
N SER A 219 -13.29 8.79 4.21
CA SER A 219 -13.27 8.19 5.56
C SER A 219 -14.28 8.84 6.52
N GLN A 220 -14.52 10.14 6.39
CA GLN A 220 -15.51 10.84 7.21
C GLN A 220 -16.93 10.44 6.79
N GLU A 221 -17.20 10.40 5.49
CA GLU A 221 -18.49 9.99 4.92
C GLU A 221 -18.79 8.52 5.24
N LEU A 222 -17.78 7.63 5.24
CA LEU A 222 -17.92 6.25 5.69
C LEU A 222 -18.30 6.16 7.17
N LYS A 223 -17.67 6.96 8.02
CA LYS A 223 -18.01 7.00 9.44
C LYS A 223 -19.46 7.42 9.66
N GLU A 224 -19.88 8.51 9.02
CA GLU A 224 -21.26 9.02 9.11
C GLU A 224 -22.26 7.99 8.57
N PHE A 225 -21.93 7.34 7.47
CA PHE A 225 -22.75 6.29 6.88
C PHE A 225 -22.92 5.09 7.82
N ALA A 226 -21.82 4.58 8.39
CA ALA A 226 -21.86 3.45 9.32
C ALA A 226 -22.67 3.78 10.60
N GLU A 227 -22.56 5.01 11.11
CA GLU A 227 -23.33 5.47 12.26
C GLU A 227 -24.81 5.66 11.90
N LYS A 228 -25.12 6.06 10.66
CA LYS A 228 -26.47 6.34 10.18
C LYS A 228 -27.27 5.08 9.95
N ILE A 229 -26.67 4.08 9.32
CA ILE A 229 -27.31 2.79 9.06
C ILE A 229 -27.11 1.76 10.19
N ASP A 230 -26.47 2.16 11.28
CA ASP A 230 -26.20 1.35 12.48
C ASP A 230 -25.48 0.02 12.16
N ALA A 231 -24.50 0.04 11.26
CA ALA A 231 -23.81 -1.15 10.76
C ALA A 231 -22.39 -1.32 11.32
N PRO A 232 -21.92 -2.57 11.52
CA PRO A 232 -20.51 -2.85 11.76
C PRO A 232 -19.68 -2.66 10.49
N VAL A 233 -18.36 -2.42 10.66
CA VAL A 233 -17.42 -2.16 9.58
C VAL A 233 -16.24 -3.11 9.69
N CYS A 234 -15.90 -3.79 8.58
CA CYS A 234 -14.62 -4.46 8.39
C CYS A 234 -13.85 -3.84 7.22
N GLU A 235 -12.56 -4.10 7.17
CA GLU A 235 -11.65 -3.51 6.18
C GLU A 235 -10.89 -4.59 5.39
N THR A 236 -10.49 -4.23 4.17
CA THR A 236 -9.40 -4.94 3.48
C THR A 236 -8.06 -4.56 4.09
N LEU A 237 -6.99 -5.30 3.77
CA LEU A 237 -5.63 -4.90 4.11
C LEU A 237 -5.31 -3.48 3.57
N MET A 238 -5.70 -3.19 2.33
CA MET A 238 -5.49 -1.87 1.70
C MET A 238 -6.45 -0.78 2.20
N GLY A 239 -7.52 -1.17 2.88
CA GLY A 239 -8.50 -0.26 3.50
C GLY A 239 -8.19 0.11 4.94
N LYS A 240 -7.12 -0.43 5.53
CA LYS A 240 -6.78 -0.16 6.93
C LYS A 240 -6.63 1.33 7.22
N GLY A 241 -7.40 1.79 8.24
CA GLY A 241 -7.48 3.20 8.59
C GLY A 241 -8.52 4.00 7.78
N ALA A 242 -9.26 3.38 6.85
CA ALA A 242 -10.44 4.00 6.24
C ALA A 242 -11.51 4.29 7.30
N PHE A 243 -11.61 3.42 8.29
CA PHE A 243 -12.44 3.57 9.48
C PHE A 243 -11.55 3.49 10.73
N ASP A 244 -11.76 4.35 11.71
CA ASP A 244 -10.99 4.37 12.95
C ASP A 244 -11.13 3.02 13.69
N ASN A 245 -10.02 2.28 13.79
CA ASN A 245 -9.99 0.92 14.34
C ASN A 245 -10.30 0.84 15.84
N THR A 246 -10.29 1.97 16.55
CA THR A 246 -10.66 2.05 17.98
C THR A 246 -12.18 2.14 18.21
N ARG A 247 -12.96 2.34 17.14
CA ARG A 247 -14.42 2.50 17.25
C ARG A 247 -15.12 1.18 17.53
N PRO A 248 -16.22 1.17 18.32
CA PRO A 248 -16.95 -0.05 18.66
C PRO A 248 -17.50 -0.83 17.46
N ARG A 249 -17.83 -0.12 16.35
CA ARG A 249 -18.34 -0.73 15.11
C ARG A 249 -17.28 -1.44 14.29
N TYR A 250 -16.01 -1.16 14.54
CA TYR A 250 -14.91 -1.81 13.85
C TYR A 250 -14.77 -3.28 14.29
N THR A 251 -14.70 -4.20 13.31
CA THR A 251 -14.64 -5.64 13.58
C THR A 251 -13.29 -6.27 13.24
N GLY A 252 -12.44 -5.56 12.53
CA GLY A 252 -11.13 -6.05 12.08
C GLY A 252 -11.03 -6.17 10.55
N MET A 253 -9.99 -6.85 10.10
CA MET A 253 -9.80 -7.18 8.71
C MET A 253 -10.68 -8.37 8.29
N LEU A 254 -11.14 -8.39 7.04
CA LEU A 254 -11.88 -9.51 6.43
C LEU A 254 -10.94 -10.40 5.62
N GLY A 255 -11.20 -11.71 5.60
CA GLY A 255 -10.57 -12.66 4.69
C GLY A 255 -9.64 -13.66 5.38
N MET A 256 -8.62 -14.14 4.64
CA MET A 256 -7.75 -15.25 5.03
C MET A 256 -7.10 -15.07 6.40
N HIS A 257 -6.58 -13.89 6.72
CA HIS A 257 -6.02 -13.52 8.01
C HIS A 257 -6.87 -12.45 8.74
N GLY A 258 -8.16 -12.39 8.36
CA GLY A 258 -9.14 -11.53 9.03
C GLY A 258 -9.54 -12.06 10.40
N THR A 259 -10.16 -11.20 11.19
CA THR A 259 -10.73 -11.60 12.48
C THR A 259 -11.88 -12.59 12.29
N LYS A 260 -12.07 -13.51 13.24
CA LYS A 260 -13.26 -14.40 13.24
C LYS A 260 -14.55 -13.57 13.31
N ALA A 261 -14.54 -12.44 14.02
CA ALA A 261 -15.71 -11.55 14.10
C ALA A 261 -16.11 -10.96 12.74
N SER A 262 -15.15 -10.48 11.93
CA SER A 262 -15.41 -10.01 10.56
C SER A 262 -15.87 -11.13 9.65
N ASN A 263 -15.16 -12.27 9.64
CA ASN A 263 -15.46 -13.40 8.78
C ASN A 263 -16.84 -14.02 9.07
N PHE A 264 -17.16 -14.20 10.34
CA PHE A 264 -18.46 -14.76 10.74
C PHE A 264 -19.58 -13.74 10.61
N GLY A 265 -19.32 -12.46 10.90
CA GLY A 265 -20.30 -11.38 10.71
C GLY A 265 -20.71 -11.24 9.25
N VAL A 266 -19.75 -11.20 8.31
CA VAL A 266 -20.06 -11.17 6.87
C VAL A 266 -20.76 -12.44 6.40
N SER A 267 -20.47 -13.61 6.98
CA SER A 267 -21.19 -14.85 6.65
C SER A 267 -22.63 -14.89 7.16
N GLN A 268 -23.01 -14.02 8.10
CA GLN A 268 -24.32 -13.98 8.76
C GLN A 268 -25.15 -12.73 8.42
N CYS A 269 -24.54 -11.73 7.75
CA CYS A 269 -25.27 -10.53 7.33
C CYS A 269 -26.31 -10.86 6.25
N ASP A 270 -27.32 -10.01 6.12
CA ASP A 270 -28.33 -10.06 5.05
C ASP A 270 -28.08 -9.02 3.96
N LEU A 271 -27.23 -8.01 4.24
CA LEU A 271 -26.78 -7.01 3.29
C LEU A 271 -25.29 -6.72 3.52
N LEU A 272 -24.49 -6.92 2.48
CA LEU A 272 -23.08 -6.52 2.45
C LEU A 272 -22.91 -5.29 1.57
N ILE A 273 -22.44 -4.19 2.15
CA ILE A 273 -22.16 -2.96 1.42
C ILE A 273 -20.65 -2.83 1.25
N THR A 274 -20.18 -3.09 0.04
CA THR A 274 -18.75 -3.08 -0.30
C THR A 274 -18.39 -1.75 -0.94
N ILE A 275 -17.37 -1.08 -0.42
CA ILE A 275 -16.98 0.26 -0.85
C ILE A 275 -15.50 0.28 -1.21
N GLY A 276 -15.18 0.47 -2.50
CA GLY A 276 -13.81 0.57 -3.00
C GLY A 276 -12.94 -0.67 -2.71
N ALA A 277 -13.51 -1.87 -2.81
CA ALA A 277 -12.83 -3.13 -2.58
C ALA A 277 -13.06 -4.13 -3.72
N ARG A 278 -12.00 -4.87 -4.12
CA ARG A 278 -11.99 -5.69 -5.34
C ARG A 278 -12.42 -7.15 -5.19
N PHE A 279 -12.85 -7.59 -4.04
CA PHE A 279 -13.16 -9.00 -3.76
C PHE A 279 -12.03 -9.96 -4.16
N SER A 280 -10.80 -9.69 -3.70
CA SER A 280 -9.66 -10.56 -4.01
C SER A 280 -9.82 -11.95 -3.40
N ASP A 281 -9.11 -12.94 -3.94
CA ASP A 281 -9.09 -14.33 -3.45
C ASP A 281 -8.67 -14.42 -1.97
N ARG A 282 -7.81 -13.52 -1.49
CA ARG A 282 -7.39 -13.45 -0.08
C ARG A 282 -8.51 -12.99 0.84
N VAL A 283 -9.52 -12.30 0.31
CA VAL A 283 -10.70 -11.86 1.06
C VAL A 283 -11.83 -12.86 0.95
N THR A 284 -12.17 -13.27 -0.26
CA THR A 284 -13.36 -14.09 -0.51
C THR A 284 -13.18 -15.56 -0.14
N GLY A 285 -11.93 -16.07 -0.21
CA GLY A 285 -11.70 -17.49 -0.13
C GLY A 285 -12.51 -18.25 -1.18
N ASN A 286 -13.48 -19.05 -0.77
CA ASN A 286 -14.41 -19.72 -1.68
C ASN A 286 -15.54 -18.77 -2.09
N THR A 287 -15.52 -18.29 -3.31
CA THR A 287 -16.50 -17.34 -3.86
C THR A 287 -17.94 -17.84 -3.83
N LYS A 288 -18.16 -19.17 -3.91
CA LYS A 288 -19.52 -19.76 -3.87
C LYS A 288 -20.18 -19.67 -2.50
N THR A 289 -19.39 -19.50 -1.45
CA THR A 289 -19.87 -19.44 -0.07
C THR A 289 -19.65 -18.08 0.58
N PHE A 290 -19.05 -17.14 -0.15
CA PHE A 290 -18.80 -15.79 0.35
C PHE A 290 -20.11 -15.01 0.40
N ALA A 291 -20.47 -14.51 1.60
CA ALA A 291 -21.67 -13.71 1.84
C ALA A 291 -22.97 -14.30 1.19
N SER A 292 -23.08 -15.64 1.13
CA SER A 292 -24.12 -16.34 0.37
C SER A 292 -25.55 -16.10 0.87
N ASN A 293 -25.71 -15.52 2.05
CA ASN A 293 -27.00 -15.16 2.64
C ASN A 293 -27.36 -13.67 2.47
N ALA A 294 -26.45 -12.88 1.92
CA ALA A 294 -26.60 -11.43 1.81
C ALA A 294 -26.90 -10.98 0.38
N LYS A 295 -27.72 -9.96 0.24
CA LYS A 295 -27.68 -9.08 -0.93
C LYS A 295 -26.36 -8.27 -0.88
N ILE A 296 -25.80 -7.91 -2.05
CA ILE A 296 -24.53 -7.20 -2.12
C ILE A 296 -24.68 -5.91 -2.92
N ILE A 297 -24.36 -4.79 -2.27
CA ILE A 297 -24.14 -3.50 -2.94
C ILE A 297 -22.62 -3.31 -3.11
N HIS A 298 -22.17 -3.01 -4.32
CA HIS A 298 -20.76 -2.75 -4.61
C HIS A 298 -20.59 -1.35 -5.21
N ILE A 299 -19.92 -0.48 -4.46
CA ILE A 299 -19.56 0.88 -4.86
C ILE A 299 -18.08 0.88 -5.27
N ASP A 300 -17.78 1.17 -6.52
CA ASP A 300 -16.41 1.26 -7.03
C ASP A 300 -16.30 2.28 -8.17
N VAL A 301 -15.12 2.90 -8.30
CA VAL A 301 -14.84 3.86 -9.39
C VAL A 301 -14.51 3.14 -10.70
N ASP A 302 -14.12 1.88 -10.63
CA ASP A 302 -13.72 1.05 -11.76
C ASP A 302 -14.84 0.06 -12.13
N ALA A 303 -15.50 0.32 -13.25
CA ALA A 303 -16.57 -0.54 -13.78
C ALA A 303 -16.13 -2.00 -14.00
N ALA A 304 -14.83 -2.23 -14.25
CA ALA A 304 -14.29 -3.58 -14.47
C ALA A 304 -14.25 -4.44 -13.19
N GLU A 305 -14.38 -3.85 -12.01
CA GLU A 305 -14.42 -4.59 -10.75
C GLU A 305 -15.85 -5.09 -10.40
N ILE A 306 -16.89 -4.47 -10.97
CA ILE A 306 -18.29 -4.89 -10.74
C ILE A 306 -18.53 -6.25 -11.40
N ASN A 307 -19.08 -7.21 -10.65
CA ASN A 307 -19.38 -8.58 -11.09
C ASN A 307 -18.14 -9.41 -11.55
N LYS A 308 -16.93 -8.94 -11.27
CA LYS A 308 -15.70 -9.63 -11.70
C LYS A 308 -15.46 -10.93 -10.93
N ASN A 309 -15.47 -10.87 -9.62
CA ASN A 309 -15.16 -12.00 -8.73
C ASN A 309 -16.39 -12.51 -7.97
N ILE A 310 -17.28 -11.62 -7.61
CA ILE A 310 -18.55 -11.88 -6.90
C ILE A 310 -19.66 -11.21 -7.68
N GLN A 311 -20.77 -11.93 -7.91
CA GLN A 311 -21.98 -11.34 -8.47
C GLN A 311 -22.64 -10.47 -7.41
N VAL A 312 -23.03 -9.28 -7.78
CA VAL A 312 -23.63 -8.30 -6.87
C VAL A 312 -25.07 -7.98 -7.28
N ASP A 313 -25.93 -7.66 -6.32
CA ASP A 313 -27.34 -7.30 -6.58
C ASP A 313 -27.45 -5.86 -7.10
N LEU A 314 -26.53 -4.99 -6.67
CA LEU A 314 -26.46 -3.60 -7.13
C LEU A 314 -25.00 -3.14 -7.23
N GLY A 315 -24.56 -2.75 -8.44
CA GLY A 315 -23.29 -2.10 -8.68
C GLY A 315 -23.49 -0.61 -8.90
N ILE A 316 -22.77 0.24 -8.16
CA ILE A 316 -22.80 1.69 -8.30
C ILE A 316 -21.39 2.16 -8.69
N ILE A 317 -21.25 2.65 -9.92
CA ILE A 317 -19.95 3.06 -10.47
C ILE A 317 -19.76 4.55 -10.23
N GLY A 318 -18.75 4.94 -9.43
CA GLY A 318 -18.45 6.34 -9.18
C GLY A 318 -17.52 6.58 -8.01
N ASP A 319 -17.27 7.84 -7.71
CA ASP A 319 -16.45 8.25 -6.57
C ASP A 319 -17.14 7.93 -5.25
N ALA A 320 -16.44 7.20 -4.38
CA ALA A 320 -17.00 6.72 -3.12
C ALA A 320 -17.41 7.86 -2.18
N LYS A 321 -16.67 8.98 -2.17
CA LYS A 321 -17.00 10.14 -1.34
C LYS A 321 -18.31 10.78 -1.78
N CYS A 322 -18.48 10.98 -3.08
CA CYS A 322 -19.69 11.57 -3.64
C CYS A 322 -20.91 10.69 -3.37
N ILE A 323 -20.79 9.37 -3.64
CA ILE A 323 -21.90 8.42 -3.43
C ILE A 323 -22.29 8.34 -1.94
N LEU A 324 -21.30 8.23 -1.04
CA LEU A 324 -21.59 8.19 0.40
C LEU A 324 -22.19 9.50 0.92
N SER A 325 -21.74 10.65 0.42
CA SER A 325 -22.33 11.94 0.77
C SER A 325 -23.80 12.01 0.38
N GLU A 326 -24.16 11.56 -0.83
CA GLU A 326 -25.54 11.53 -1.31
C GLU A 326 -26.42 10.54 -0.52
N LEU A 327 -25.91 9.33 -0.25
CA LEU A 327 -26.60 8.36 0.59
C LEU A 327 -26.81 8.89 2.01
N ASN A 328 -25.80 9.53 2.59
CA ASN A 328 -25.90 10.15 3.91
C ASN A 328 -26.98 11.24 3.96
N ASN A 329 -27.15 12.02 2.90
CA ASN A 329 -28.15 13.07 2.84
C ASN A 329 -29.59 12.52 2.71
N LYS A 330 -29.77 11.39 2.01
CA LYS A 330 -31.10 10.83 1.71
C LYS A 330 -31.58 9.79 2.75
N LEU A 331 -30.64 9.09 3.41
CA LEU A 331 -30.98 8.04 4.39
C LEU A 331 -31.50 8.64 5.70
N GLU A 332 -32.50 8.01 6.26
CA GLU A 332 -32.91 8.19 7.66
C GLU A 332 -32.07 7.30 8.57
N ARG A 333 -31.96 7.70 9.85
CA ARG A 333 -31.23 6.93 10.85
C ARG A 333 -31.91 5.59 11.12
N GLN A 334 -31.14 4.51 11.07
CA GLN A 334 -31.58 3.15 11.40
C GLN A 334 -31.04 2.71 12.76
N ASN A 335 -31.54 1.60 13.26
CA ASN A 335 -31.18 1.07 14.57
C ASN A 335 -31.22 -0.47 14.55
N HIS A 336 -30.05 -1.11 14.71
CA HIS A 336 -29.88 -2.57 14.67
C HIS A 336 -29.24 -3.11 15.97
N PRO A 337 -29.78 -2.86 17.17
CA PRO A 337 -29.12 -3.14 18.45
C PRO A 337 -28.86 -4.64 18.66
N GLN A 338 -29.74 -5.50 18.18
CA GLN A 338 -29.57 -6.95 18.30
C GLN A 338 -28.43 -7.45 17.41
N TRP A 339 -28.32 -6.92 16.19
CA TRP A 339 -27.22 -7.23 15.28
C TRP A 339 -25.88 -6.76 15.83
N LEU A 340 -25.78 -5.52 16.28
CA LEU A 340 -24.57 -5.00 16.90
C LEU A 340 -24.18 -5.76 18.18
N LYS A 341 -25.17 -6.26 18.94
CA LYS A 341 -24.90 -7.13 20.07
C LYS A 341 -24.29 -8.46 19.62
N GLN A 342 -24.86 -9.10 18.58
CA GLN A 342 -24.30 -10.34 18.03
C GLN A 342 -22.83 -10.14 17.57
N ILE A 343 -22.54 -9.02 16.93
CA ILE A 343 -21.16 -8.70 16.50
C ILE A 343 -20.23 -8.48 17.71
N ARG A 344 -20.68 -7.82 18.75
CA ARG A 344 -19.89 -7.69 20.00
C ARG A 344 -19.65 -9.05 20.62
N ASP A 345 -20.66 -9.88 20.75
CA ASP A 345 -20.54 -11.24 21.29
C ASP A 345 -19.54 -12.07 20.49
N LEU A 346 -19.44 -11.87 19.15
CA LEU A 346 -18.41 -12.51 18.32
C LEU A 346 -17.00 -11.95 18.60
N LYS A 347 -16.85 -10.64 18.79
CA LYS A 347 -15.56 -10.01 19.15
C LYS A 347 -15.07 -10.52 20.52
N ASP A 348 -15.96 -10.56 21.49
CA ASP A 348 -15.64 -11.00 22.86
C ASP A 348 -15.31 -12.49 22.92
N ARG A 349 -15.97 -13.30 22.10
CA ARG A 349 -15.77 -14.75 22.02
C ARG A 349 -14.50 -15.14 21.28
N TYR A 350 -14.08 -14.35 20.30
CA TYR A 350 -12.96 -14.66 19.41
C TYR A 350 -11.98 -13.49 19.30
N PRO A 351 -11.38 -13.05 20.42
CA PRO A 351 -10.35 -12.01 20.38
C PRO A 351 -9.12 -12.52 19.62
N LEU A 352 -8.32 -11.58 19.11
CA LEU A 352 -6.98 -11.89 18.65
C LEU A 352 -6.11 -12.24 19.86
N THR A 353 -5.38 -13.34 19.79
CA THR A 353 -4.53 -13.83 20.88
C THR A 353 -3.18 -14.33 20.36
N TYR A 354 -2.17 -14.23 21.19
CA TYR A 354 -0.84 -14.76 20.95
C TYR A 354 -0.24 -15.29 22.28
N ASP A 355 0.89 -15.99 22.24
CA ASP A 355 1.59 -16.44 23.44
C ASP A 355 2.26 -15.25 24.16
N GLU A 356 1.67 -14.82 25.26
CA GLU A 356 2.17 -13.71 26.07
C GLU A 356 3.40 -14.09 26.92
N SER A 357 3.76 -15.36 27.01
CA SER A 357 4.91 -15.82 27.82
C SER A 357 6.26 -15.61 27.12
N THR A 358 6.25 -15.43 25.81
CA THR A 358 7.46 -15.28 24.98
C THR A 358 7.47 -13.98 24.19
N LEU A 359 8.65 -13.62 23.65
CA LEU A 359 8.77 -12.51 22.70
C LEU A 359 8.22 -12.94 21.34
N THR A 360 7.16 -12.27 20.88
CA THR A 360 6.46 -12.57 19.63
C THR A 360 6.30 -11.31 18.75
N GLY A 361 6.02 -11.53 17.45
CA GLY A 361 5.72 -10.41 16.54
C GLY A 361 4.55 -9.54 16.98
N PRO A 362 3.38 -10.08 17.34
CA PRO A 362 2.25 -9.33 17.88
C PRO A 362 2.63 -8.41 19.04
N TYR A 363 3.37 -8.91 20.03
CA TYR A 363 3.81 -8.10 21.17
C TYR A 363 4.63 -6.88 20.76
N VAL A 364 5.53 -7.03 19.77
CA VAL A 364 6.32 -5.90 19.25
C VAL A 364 5.43 -4.84 18.62
N ILE A 365 4.44 -5.27 17.84
CA ILE A 365 3.48 -4.37 17.19
C ILE A 365 2.64 -3.59 18.23
N GLU A 366 2.16 -4.27 19.27
CA GLU A 366 1.41 -3.61 20.35
C GLU A 366 2.27 -2.60 21.14
N GLN A 367 3.58 -2.91 21.33
CA GLN A 367 4.48 -1.93 21.96
C GLN A 367 4.71 -0.70 21.08
N ILE A 368 4.81 -0.87 19.76
CA ILE A 368 4.89 0.27 18.82
C ILE A 368 3.60 1.08 18.87
N ASP A 369 2.44 0.44 18.84
CA ASP A 369 1.15 1.08 18.92
C ASP A 369 1.00 1.92 20.20
N TYR A 370 1.29 1.30 21.34
CA TYR A 370 1.22 1.93 22.65
C TYR A 370 2.18 3.13 22.80
N LEU A 371 3.45 2.96 22.41
CA LEU A 371 4.48 3.99 22.60
C LEU A 371 4.35 5.16 21.61
N THR A 372 3.63 4.98 20.53
CA THR A 372 3.33 6.02 19.55
C THR A 372 1.92 6.59 19.66
N ASP A 373 1.15 6.14 20.64
CA ASP A 373 -0.30 6.47 20.80
C ASP A 373 -1.06 6.26 19.48
N SER A 374 -0.78 5.14 18.78
CA SER A 374 -1.36 4.81 17.47
C SER A 374 -1.15 5.90 16.40
N ASN A 375 -0.11 6.72 16.51
CA ASN A 375 0.10 7.88 15.64
C ASN A 375 1.22 7.68 14.60
N ALA A 376 1.93 6.56 14.63
CA ALA A 376 2.97 6.27 13.66
C ALA A 376 2.40 5.89 12.28
N ILE A 377 3.19 6.10 11.24
CA ILE A 377 3.00 5.48 9.93
C ILE A 377 3.71 4.14 9.95
N ILE A 378 2.99 3.09 9.61
CA ILE A 378 3.49 1.72 9.58
C ILE A 378 3.67 1.29 8.13
N CYS A 379 4.90 1.21 7.68
CA CYS A 379 5.25 0.54 6.45
C CYS A 379 5.52 -0.94 6.74
N THR A 380 5.20 -1.83 5.83
CA THR A 380 5.53 -3.24 6.02
C THR A 380 6.12 -3.86 4.76
N ASP A 381 6.99 -4.80 4.96
CA ASP A 381 7.25 -5.85 3.99
C ASP A 381 6.16 -6.94 4.03
N VAL A 382 6.33 -8.04 3.31
CA VAL A 382 5.30 -9.05 3.08
C VAL A 382 5.60 -10.38 3.78
N GLY A 383 4.68 -10.80 4.64
CA GLY A 383 4.82 -12.05 5.40
C GLY A 383 4.01 -12.04 6.69
N GLN A 384 4.45 -12.82 7.69
CA GLN A 384 3.78 -12.86 9.00
C GLN A 384 3.76 -11.48 9.67
N HIS A 385 4.88 -10.79 9.64
CA HIS A 385 5.03 -9.43 10.19
C HIS A 385 4.03 -8.42 9.62
N GLN A 386 3.71 -8.52 8.32
CA GLN A 386 2.67 -7.72 7.67
C GLN A 386 1.28 -7.99 8.28
N MET A 387 0.96 -9.26 8.48
CA MET A 387 -0.34 -9.64 9.04
C MET A 387 -0.44 -9.24 10.51
N TRP A 388 0.63 -9.42 11.30
CA TRP A 388 0.66 -8.96 12.69
C TRP A 388 0.51 -7.42 12.77
N ALA A 389 1.19 -6.67 11.92
CA ALA A 389 1.00 -5.22 11.84
C ALA A 389 -0.45 -4.86 11.49
N ALA A 390 -1.09 -5.58 10.55
CA ALA A 390 -2.48 -5.35 10.18
C ALA A 390 -3.49 -5.76 11.27
N GLN A 391 -3.15 -6.71 12.15
CA GLN A 391 -4.04 -7.23 13.19
C GLN A 391 -3.92 -6.48 14.52
N TYR A 392 -2.70 -6.12 14.94
CA TYR A 392 -2.40 -5.67 16.31
C TYR A 392 -2.06 -4.19 16.43
N TYR A 393 -1.89 -3.44 15.32
CA TYR A 393 -1.76 -1.99 15.34
C TYR A 393 -3.13 -1.33 15.14
N HIS A 394 -3.45 -0.27 15.89
CA HIS A 394 -4.70 0.49 15.76
C HIS A 394 -4.55 1.65 14.77
N TYR A 395 -5.06 1.47 13.56
CA TYR A 395 -5.08 2.53 12.55
C TYR A 395 -6.26 3.47 12.80
N ARG A 396 -5.98 4.71 13.19
CA ARG A 396 -7.00 5.71 13.53
C ARG A 396 -7.37 6.64 12.37
N ARG A 397 -6.52 6.69 11.37
CA ARG A 397 -6.67 7.60 10.21
C ARG A 397 -6.22 6.93 8.90
N PRO A 398 -6.72 7.42 7.74
CA PRO A 398 -6.26 6.93 6.46
C PRO A 398 -4.76 7.16 6.25
N ARG A 399 -4.14 6.37 5.40
CA ARG A 399 -2.73 6.45 4.99
C ARG A 399 -1.71 6.17 6.11
N GLN A 400 -2.13 5.53 7.19
CA GLN A 400 -1.21 5.07 8.25
C GLN A 400 -0.56 3.71 7.92
N LEU A 401 -1.23 2.83 7.17
CA LEU A 401 -0.64 1.57 6.71
C LEU A 401 -0.17 1.72 5.26
N ILE A 402 1.11 1.41 5.03
CA ILE A 402 1.75 1.41 3.71
C ILE A 402 2.33 0.03 3.47
N THR A 403 1.72 -0.72 2.57
CA THR A 403 2.05 -2.14 2.38
C THR A 403 1.76 -2.58 0.95
N SER A 404 2.49 -3.57 0.44
CA SER A 404 2.18 -4.21 -0.84
C SER A 404 1.13 -5.31 -0.63
N GLY A 405 -0.13 -4.98 -0.90
CA GLY A 405 -1.26 -5.89 -0.67
C GLY A 405 -1.54 -6.82 -1.84
N GLY A 406 -1.55 -6.31 -3.06
CA GLY A 406 -1.91 -7.06 -4.26
C GLY A 406 -0.75 -7.86 -4.85
N ALA A 407 0.40 -7.25 -5.04
CA ALA A 407 1.59 -7.92 -5.56
C ALA A 407 2.30 -8.76 -4.49
N GLY A 408 2.20 -8.39 -3.23
CA GLY A 408 2.90 -9.08 -2.14
C GLY A 408 4.43 -8.99 -2.29
N THR A 409 4.92 -7.79 -2.61
CA THR A 409 6.32 -7.55 -2.96
C THR A 409 7.21 -7.57 -1.72
N MET A 410 7.99 -8.63 -1.56
CA MET A 410 9.06 -8.67 -0.57
C MET A 410 10.16 -7.68 -0.96
N GLY A 411 10.69 -6.93 0.02
CA GLY A 411 11.66 -5.85 -0.20
C GLY A 411 11.03 -4.47 -0.45
N PHE A 412 9.70 -4.35 -0.42
CA PHE A 412 8.96 -3.10 -0.61
C PHE A 412 9.17 -2.10 0.54
N GLY A 413 9.16 -2.60 1.78
CA GLY A 413 8.90 -1.80 2.97
C GLY A 413 9.93 -0.71 3.25
N LEU A 414 11.24 -0.98 3.12
CA LEU A 414 12.29 0.00 3.45
C LEU A 414 12.28 1.20 2.51
N GLY A 415 12.21 0.97 1.19
CA GLY A 415 12.06 2.06 0.23
C GLY A 415 10.78 2.87 0.50
N ALA A 416 9.66 2.19 0.71
CA ALA A 416 8.38 2.82 1.01
C ALA A 416 8.42 3.66 2.30
N ALA A 417 9.12 3.21 3.35
CA ALA A 417 9.29 3.96 4.58
C ALA A 417 10.11 5.25 4.38
N ILE A 418 11.17 5.20 3.57
CA ILE A 418 11.93 6.40 3.18
C ILE A 418 11.00 7.40 2.49
N GLY A 419 10.24 6.95 1.49
CA GLY A 419 9.28 7.81 0.79
C GLY A 419 8.18 8.36 1.70
N ALA A 420 7.62 7.54 2.57
CA ALA A 420 6.60 7.95 3.55
C ALA A 420 7.13 9.04 4.50
N LYS A 421 8.39 8.94 4.94
CA LYS A 421 9.01 9.92 5.82
C LYS A 421 9.25 11.25 5.12
N TYR A 422 9.66 11.23 3.84
CA TYR A 422 9.73 12.47 3.04
C TYR A 422 8.37 13.13 2.88
N GLY A 423 7.32 12.34 2.70
CA GLY A 423 5.95 12.85 2.58
C GLY A 423 5.32 13.34 3.88
N ASN A 424 5.77 12.83 5.02
CA ASN A 424 5.21 13.11 6.36
C ASN A 424 6.33 13.26 7.40
N PRO A 425 7.10 14.35 7.36
CA PRO A 425 8.28 14.54 8.21
C PRO A 425 7.97 14.57 9.71
N ASP A 426 6.76 14.95 10.10
CA ASP A 426 6.38 15.12 11.50
C ASP A 426 5.97 13.83 12.20
N PHE A 427 5.66 12.76 11.45
CA PHE A 427 5.24 11.50 12.02
C PHE A 427 6.39 10.50 12.18
N PRO A 428 6.41 9.70 13.26
CA PRO A 428 7.26 8.52 13.32
C PRO A 428 6.91 7.56 12.18
N VAL A 429 7.92 7.02 11.50
CA VAL A 429 7.74 6.03 10.43
C VAL A 429 8.50 4.76 10.80
N PHE A 430 7.77 3.67 10.92
CA PHE A 430 8.32 2.33 11.14
C PHE A 430 8.20 1.50 9.85
N ASN A 431 9.25 0.77 9.51
CA ASN A 431 9.14 -0.34 8.57
C ASN A 431 9.20 -1.66 9.34
N ILE A 432 8.16 -2.46 9.22
CA ILE A 432 8.09 -3.80 9.83
C ILE A 432 8.41 -4.84 8.77
N ALA A 433 9.55 -5.49 8.87
CA ALA A 433 10.02 -6.49 7.92
C ALA A 433 10.39 -7.80 8.61
N GLY A 434 10.27 -8.91 7.90
CA GLY A 434 10.93 -10.16 8.28
C GLY A 434 12.37 -10.17 7.77
N ASP A 435 13.20 -11.02 8.35
CA ASP A 435 14.60 -11.21 7.96
C ASP A 435 14.76 -11.60 6.48
N GLY A 436 13.84 -12.42 5.95
CA GLY A 436 13.82 -12.78 4.54
C GLY A 436 13.51 -11.62 3.60
N CYS A 437 12.61 -10.71 3.99
CA CYS A 437 12.27 -9.53 3.20
C CYS A 437 13.35 -8.45 3.29
N PHE A 438 13.83 -8.16 4.49
CA PHE A 438 14.80 -7.09 4.74
C PHE A 438 16.07 -7.27 3.89
N ARG A 439 16.58 -8.50 3.77
CA ARG A 439 17.78 -8.78 2.96
C ARG A 439 17.64 -8.47 1.47
N MET A 440 16.43 -8.33 0.94
CA MET A 440 16.22 -8.06 -0.49
C MET A 440 16.58 -6.62 -0.88
N ASN A 441 16.35 -5.65 0.01
CA ASN A 441 16.59 -4.22 -0.24
C ASN A 441 17.28 -3.50 0.94
N MET A 442 18.02 -4.23 1.79
CA MET A 442 18.73 -3.67 2.95
C MET A 442 19.76 -2.58 2.57
N ASN A 443 20.22 -2.56 1.32
CA ASN A 443 21.09 -1.53 0.77
C ASN A 443 20.49 -0.12 0.88
N GLU A 444 19.16 0.03 0.94
CA GLU A 444 18.50 1.32 1.11
C GLU A 444 18.68 1.91 2.51
N LEU A 445 19.25 1.19 3.48
CA LEU A 445 19.74 1.78 4.71
C LEU A 445 20.84 2.83 4.44
N ALA A 446 21.67 2.61 3.41
CA ALA A 446 22.66 3.61 2.99
C ALA A 446 21.99 4.89 2.45
N THR A 447 20.84 4.76 1.80
CA THR A 447 20.02 5.91 1.39
C THR A 447 19.48 6.67 2.60
N ALA A 448 18.89 5.95 3.56
CA ALA A 448 18.37 6.56 4.78
C ALA A 448 19.49 7.25 5.59
N SER A 449 20.64 6.62 5.72
CA SER A 449 21.82 7.16 6.40
C SER A 449 22.36 8.41 5.70
N ARG A 450 22.52 8.37 4.36
CA ARG A 450 23.04 9.51 3.56
C ARG A 450 22.28 10.80 3.82
N TYR A 451 20.97 10.72 3.91
CA TYR A 451 20.07 11.87 4.08
C TYR A 451 19.59 12.05 5.53
N ASN A 452 20.14 11.27 6.45
CA ASN A 452 19.73 11.26 7.85
C ASN A 452 18.20 11.14 8.02
N VAL A 453 17.57 10.26 7.24
CA VAL A 453 16.11 10.05 7.26
C VAL A 453 15.73 9.26 8.52
N PRO A 454 15.01 9.85 9.49
CA PRO A 454 14.73 9.20 10.76
C PRO A 454 13.57 8.21 10.62
N ILE A 455 13.88 7.06 10.01
CA ILE A 455 12.99 5.89 9.95
C ILE A 455 13.45 4.83 10.95
N ILE A 456 12.52 4.04 11.44
CA ILE A 456 12.80 2.92 12.34
C ILE A 456 12.52 1.62 11.59
N GLN A 457 13.60 0.92 11.23
CA GLN A 457 13.56 -0.39 10.59
C GLN A 457 13.47 -1.46 11.67
N VAL A 458 12.32 -2.10 11.80
CA VAL A 458 12.14 -3.26 12.69
C VAL A 458 12.25 -4.53 11.86
N VAL A 459 13.22 -5.38 12.20
CA VAL A 459 13.41 -6.69 11.57
C VAL A 459 12.94 -7.76 12.55
N ILE A 460 11.79 -8.35 12.28
CA ILE A 460 11.28 -9.53 13.02
C ILE A 460 12.04 -10.75 12.50
N ASN A 461 13.09 -11.14 13.20
CA ASN A 461 14.02 -12.19 12.79
C ASN A 461 13.65 -13.52 13.46
N ASN A 462 13.09 -14.43 12.69
CA ASN A 462 12.81 -15.81 13.11
C ASN A 462 13.68 -16.85 12.37
N LYS A 463 14.63 -16.40 11.56
CA LYS A 463 15.54 -17.20 10.74
C LYS A 463 14.84 -18.15 9.77
N VAL A 464 13.63 -17.80 9.34
CA VAL A 464 12.86 -18.58 8.36
C VAL A 464 12.02 -17.64 7.48
N LEU A 465 11.62 -18.13 6.31
CA LEU A 465 10.53 -17.51 5.55
C LEU A 465 9.20 -17.85 6.22
N GLY A 466 8.85 -17.10 7.27
CA GLY A 466 7.86 -17.48 8.28
C GLY A 466 6.48 -17.83 7.72
N MET A 467 5.93 -17.01 6.79
CA MET A 467 4.63 -17.30 6.18
C MET A 467 4.67 -18.57 5.33
N VAL A 468 5.74 -18.77 4.53
CA VAL A 468 5.91 -19.98 3.71
C VAL A 468 6.07 -21.21 4.61
N ARG A 469 6.86 -21.10 5.66
CA ARG A 469 7.02 -22.16 6.67
C ARG A 469 5.69 -22.50 7.35
N GLN A 470 4.87 -21.51 7.71
CA GLN A 470 3.53 -21.73 8.27
C GLN A 470 2.67 -22.57 7.32
N TRP A 471 2.68 -22.25 6.01
CA TRP A 471 1.96 -23.03 5.01
C TRP A 471 2.51 -24.45 4.87
N GLN A 472 3.83 -24.62 4.87
CA GLN A 472 4.47 -25.94 4.85
C GLN A 472 4.10 -26.77 6.09
N THR A 473 3.97 -26.10 7.24
CA THR A 473 3.53 -26.75 8.48
C THR A 473 2.10 -27.24 8.39
N LEU A 474 1.19 -26.36 7.92
CA LEU A 474 -0.25 -26.62 7.96
C LEU A 474 -0.75 -27.50 6.79
N PHE A 475 -0.16 -27.35 5.59
CA PHE A 475 -0.72 -27.91 4.36
C PHE A 475 0.24 -28.83 3.59
N TYR A 476 1.54 -28.86 3.93
CA TYR A 476 2.55 -29.63 3.18
C TYR A 476 3.29 -30.66 4.05
N GLY A 477 2.67 -31.13 5.13
CA GLY A 477 3.22 -32.18 5.97
C GLY A 477 4.60 -31.88 6.56
N LYS A 478 4.84 -30.61 6.92
CA LYS A 478 6.09 -30.12 7.52
C LYS A 478 7.35 -30.35 6.65
N ARG A 479 7.18 -30.42 5.34
CA ARG A 479 8.30 -30.50 4.39
C ARG A 479 8.86 -29.10 4.14
N TYR A 480 9.84 -28.67 4.94
CA TYR A 480 10.43 -27.33 4.95
C TYR A 480 11.50 -27.19 3.84
N SER A 481 11.08 -27.06 2.59
CA SER A 481 11.99 -26.89 1.47
C SER A 481 12.40 -25.43 1.32
N ASN A 482 13.69 -25.13 1.46
CA ASN A 482 14.32 -23.83 1.23
C ASN A 482 13.68 -22.63 1.98
N THR A 483 13.18 -22.88 3.18
CA THR A 483 12.54 -21.84 4.01
C THR A 483 13.31 -21.54 5.31
N ILE A 484 14.42 -22.22 5.55
CA ILE A 484 15.29 -21.98 6.70
C ILE A 484 16.41 -21.04 6.24
N LEU A 485 16.58 -19.94 6.95
CA LEU A 485 17.60 -18.92 6.70
C LEU A 485 18.72 -19.07 7.74
N ASP A 486 19.34 -20.24 7.76
CA ASP A 486 20.44 -20.57 8.67
C ASP A 486 21.78 -20.13 8.08
N ASP A 487 21.97 -18.82 7.99
CA ASP A 487 23.20 -18.18 7.53
C ASP A 487 23.84 -17.34 8.64
N LYS A 488 25.01 -16.76 8.34
CA LYS A 488 25.81 -15.97 9.28
C LYS A 488 25.58 -14.46 9.19
N VAL A 489 24.47 -14.04 8.57
CA VAL A 489 24.19 -12.61 8.41
C VAL A 489 23.85 -11.99 9.76
N ASP A 490 24.57 -10.95 10.13
CA ASP A 490 24.33 -10.13 11.31
C ASP A 490 23.77 -8.79 10.86
N PHE A 491 22.45 -8.60 10.99
CA PHE A 491 21.77 -7.41 10.48
C PHE A 491 22.14 -6.14 11.25
N CYS A 492 22.50 -6.25 12.53
CA CYS A 492 23.02 -5.09 13.28
C CYS A 492 24.33 -4.61 12.68
N LYS A 493 25.27 -5.50 12.40
CA LYS A 493 26.56 -5.11 11.76
C LYS A 493 26.37 -4.59 10.34
N VAL A 494 25.41 -5.14 9.60
CA VAL A 494 25.05 -4.61 8.27
C VAL A 494 24.53 -3.18 8.38
N ALA A 495 23.62 -2.92 9.31
CA ALA A 495 23.07 -1.59 9.53
C ALA A 495 24.15 -0.58 9.96
N GLU A 496 25.01 -0.96 10.89
CA GLU A 496 26.16 -0.15 11.32
C GLU A 496 27.12 0.14 10.17
N GLY A 497 27.43 -0.88 9.35
CA GLY A 497 28.27 -0.73 8.15
C GLY A 497 27.66 0.17 7.08
N LEU A 498 26.33 0.29 7.04
CA LEU A 498 25.60 1.21 6.17
C LEU A 498 25.30 2.57 6.82
N GLY A 499 25.87 2.83 8.01
CA GLY A 499 25.82 4.13 8.70
C GLY A 499 24.56 4.34 9.55
N CYS A 500 23.84 3.29 9.91
CA CYS A 500 22.67 3.35 10.78
C CYS A 500 22.98 2.88 12.20
N LYS A 501 22.26 3.41 13.18
CA LYS A 501 22.28 2.84 14.53
C LYS A 501 21.55 1.49 14.52
N ALA A 502 22.03 0.52 15.33
CA ALA A 502 21.42 -0.79 15.42
C ALA A 502 21.23 -1.23 16.88
N ILE A 503 20.11 -1.89 17.15
CA ILE A 503 19.74 -2.41 18.46
C ILE A 503 19.24 -3.84 18.28
N ARG A 504 19.78 -4.82 19.01
CA ARG A 504 19.26 -6.20 19.03
C ARG A 504 18.43 -6.41 20.28
N VAL A 505 17.28 -7.01 20.12
CA VAL A 505 16.31 -7.31 21.16
C VAL A 505 16.05 -8.82 21.16
N SER A 506 16.17 -9.45 22.31
CA SER A 506 16.00 -10.88 22.50
C SER A 506 15.00 -11.25 23.60
N THR A 507 14.57 -10.28 24.40
CA THR A 507 13.57 -10.46 25.47
C THR A 507 12.46 -9.40 25.36
N LYS A 508 11.32 -9.67 26.02
CA LYS A 508 10.18 -8.73 26.02
C LYS A 508 10.52 -7.40 26.67
N GLU A 509 11.31 -7.46 27.73
CA GLU A 509 11.71 -6.30 28.55
C GLU A 509 12.56 -5.29 27.76
N GLU A 510 13.30 -5.77 26.75
CA GLU A 510 14.15 -4.95 25.89
C GLU A 510 13.37 -4.20 24.80
N VAL A 511 12.14 -4.62 24.46
CA VAL A 511 11.38 -4.06 23.33
C VAL A 511 11.03 -2.59 23.52
N ALA A 512 10.39 -2.25 24.63
CA ALA A 512 9.96 -0.88 24.90
C ALA A 512 11.15 0.11 25.03
N PRO A 513 12.23 -0.23 25.75
CA PRO A 513 13.45 0.60 25.74
C PRO A 513 14.04 0.83 24.35
N ALA A 514 14.15 -0.21 23.53
CA ALA A 514 14.68 -0.11 22.17
C ALA A 514 13.82 0.81 21.27
N ILE A 515 12.49 0.70 21.35
CA ILE A 515 11.58 1.57 20.59
C ILE A 515 11.73 3.02 21.05
N LYS A 516 11.80 3.30 22.35
CA LYS A 516 11.99 4.65 22.88
C LYS A 516 13.32 5.25 22.42
N GLU A 517 14.38 4.48 22.54
CA GLU A 517 15.72 4.90 22.07
C GLU A 517 15.72 5.20 20.57
N ALA A 518 15.01 4.41 19.77
CA ALA A 518 14.87 4.65 18.33
C ALA A 518 14.07 5.92 18.03
N LEU A 519 12.98 6.17 18.76
CA LEU A 519 12.16 7.37 18.62
C LEU A 519 12.93 8.65 18.99
N ASP A 520 13.81 8.59 19.97
CA ASP A 520 14.65 9.70 20.42
C ASP A 520 15.89 9.92 19.52
N THR A 521 16.19 8.99 18.62
CA THR A 521 17.36 9.07 17.73
C THR A 521 17.04 9.92 16.51
N ASN A 522 17.83 10.98 16.29
CA ASN A 522 17.74 11.77 15.06
C ASN A 522 18.53 11.11 13.93
N GLY A 523 17.95 10.15 13.26
CA GLY A 523 18.54 9.38 12.17
C GLY A 523 17.94 7.98 12.04
N PRO A 524 18.35 7.21 11.03
CA PRO A 524 17.81 5.86 10.81
C PRO A 524 18.31 4.88 11.88
N VAL A 525 17.38 4.09 12.41
CA VAL A 525 17.67 3.05 13.41
C VAL A 525 17.15 1.71 12.93
N LEU A 526 17.95 0.66 13.08
CA LEU A 526 17.50 -0.72 12.92
C LEU A 526 17.29 -1.36 14.29
N ILE A 527 16.11 -1.96 14.51
CA ILE A 527 15.83 -2.82 15.67
C ILE A 527 15.67 -4.25 15.16
N GLU A 528 16.60 -5.14 15.48
CA GLU A 528 16.50 -6.56 15.18
C GLU A 528 15.88 -7.29 16.36
N VAL A 529 14.69 -7.88 16.16
CA VAL A 529 13.93 -8.59 17.19
C VAL A 529 13.98 -10.07 16.94
N MET A 530 14.59 -10.83 17.86
CA MET A 530 14.75 -12.27 17.75
C MET A 530 13.52 -13.01 18.30
N ILE A 531 12.72 -13.64 17.42
CA ILE A 531 11.52 -14.39 17.82
C ILE A 531 11.60 -15.88 17.48
N GLY A 532 10.61 -16.65 17.94
CA GLY A 532 10.48 -18.07 17.65
C GLY A 532 10.19 -18.34 16.16
N LYS A 533 10.82 -19.40 15.62
CA LYS A 533 10.66 -19.79 14.20
C LYS A 533 9.30 -20.39 13.87
N ASP A 534 8.54 -20.81 14.85
CA ASP A 534 7.27 -21.52 14.69
C ASP A 534 6.04 -20.66 15.07
N ASP A 535 6.25 -19.37 15.33
CA ASP A 535 5.19 -18.40 15.53
C ASP A 535 4.30 -18.34 14.28
N LYS A 536 2.99 -18.23 14.49
CA LYS A 536 2.00 -18.26 13.40
C LYS A 536 1.09 -17.05 13.42
N VAL A 537 0.55 -16.76 12.26
CA VAL A 537 -0.53 -15.76 12.09
C VAL A 537 -1.86 -16.47 12.20
N PHE A 538 -2.64 -16.12 13.20
CA PHE A 538 -4.01 -16.57 13.40
C PHE A 538 -4.94 -15.36 13.67
N PRO A 539 -6.25 -15.45 13.36
CA PRO A 539 -6.94 -16.56 12.69
C PRO A 539 -6.50 -16.74 11.23
N MET A 540 -6.85 -17.90 10.65
CA MET A 540 -6.57 -18.22 9.25
C MET A 540 -7.75 -18.94 8.60
N VAL A 541 -7.98 -18.66 7.32
CA VAL A 541 -8.85 -19.48 6.44
C VAL A 541 -7.95 -20.30 5.53
N ALA A 542 -8.21 -21.61 5.42
CA ALA A 542 -7.46 -22.46 4.50
C ALA A 542 -7.63 -21.97 3.04
N PRO A 543 -6.61 -22.16 2.18
CA PRO A 543 -6.71 -21.78 0.78
C PRO A 543 -7.96 -22.34 0.10
N GLY A 544 -8.76 -21.48 -0.54
CA GLY A 544 -10.04 -21.87 -1.16
C GLY A 544 -11.15 -22.29 -0.18
N GLY A 545 -10.92 -22.14 1.12
CA GLY A 545 -11.91 -22.41 2.15
C GLY A 545 -12.95 -21.30 2.29
N ALA A 546 -14.09 -21.61 2.91
CA ALA A 546 -15.11 -20.61 3.26
C ALA A 546 -14.60 -19.72 4.42
N ILE A 547 -14.86 -18.42 4.39
CA ILE A 547 -14.49 -17.50 5.46
C ILE A 547 -15.17 -17.85 6.79
N SER A 548 -16.36 -18.45 6.74
CA SER A 548 -17.07 -19.00 7.91
C SER A 548 -16.36 -20.18 8.59
N LYS A 549 -15.28 -20.68 8.02
CA LYS A 549 -14.43 -21.76 8.57
C LYS A 549 -13.06 -21.24 9.02
N ALA A 550 -12.96 -19.97 9.35
CA ALA A 550 -11.76 -19.41 9.95
C ALA A 550 -11.40 -20.15 11.24
N PHE A 551 -10.14 -20.53 11.40
CA PHE A 551 -9.62 -21.30 12.53
C PHE A 551 -8.41 -20.61 13.17
N ASP A 552 -8.16 -20.94 14.43
CA ASP A 552 -6.98 -20.52 15.18
C ASP A 552 -6.23 -21.74 15.77
N GLU A 553 -5.25 -21.46 16.60
CA GLU A 553 -4.46 -22.52 17.23
C GLU A 553 -5.27 -23.44 18.14
N THR A 554 -6.29 -22.90 18.82
CA THR A 554 -7.17 -23.66 19.69
C THR A 554 -7.99 -24.68 18.90
N ASP A 555 -8.50 -24.27 17.73
CA ASP A 555 -9.24 -25.16 16.83
C ASP A 555 -8.37 -26.31 16.30
N LEU A 556 -7.05 -26.08 16.15
CA LEU A 556 -6.11 -27.13 15.71
C LEU A 556 -5.77 -28.11 16.82
N LYS A 557 -5.72 -27.67 18.07
CA LYS A 557 -5.45 -28.54 19.24
C LYS A 557 -6.63 -29.45 19.58
N ASN A 558 -7.85 -29.07 19.17
CA ASN A 558 -9.09 -29.83 19.42
C ASN A 558 -9.43 -30.84 18.30
N LYS A 559 -8.61 -30.94 17.26
CA LYS A 559 -8.69 -31.94 16.18
C LYS A 559 -7.67 -33.05 16.39
#